data_fb3d94b962d94f05a540b6a08eeae702
#
_entry.id   fb3d94b962d94f05a540b6a08eeae702
#
_cell.length_a   1.000
_cell.length_b   1.000
_cell.length_c   1.000
_cell.angle_alpha   90.00
_cell.angle_beta   90.00
_cell.angle_gamma   90.00
#
_symmetry.space_group_name_H-M   'P 1'
#
loop_
_entity.id
_entity.type
_entity.pdbx_description
1 polymer ?
#
loop_
_entity_poly.entity_id
_entity_poly.type
_entity_poly.pdbx_seq_one_letter_code
_entity_poly.pdbx_strand_id
1 'polypeptide(L)'
;MKHAQRTGLLLVIDAVGLSTLEYLLSKYPGKVKLPNLARLGLAGLLPAPMGARLGGKYGGKAYAAAVTQVSSTADSLVGHREMMGVVDHRTYDLFEDGFSRDYLDELERRIGRKTFFNKMAGGMEAIELNAAEHEKTGKPIAYASKCDPLIQLAMNEDVIPVREQHKIADTAFALAMEMKIPITRAIARSYVKNAQGEIIRTSNRHDAVLPIGQRTLVDVLHDAAVWTVAVGKTSDLVNTAYHAKVKLNKEVFIDPSLKLRFVHPKKKDTNPFSIQGTINALQAAHSVYRPKGTFIFTNLVDTDSVYGHTRDVAGALKSLEEIDRTLPLIEKNLAKGDLLGITADHGMLHREDYGYHNNEPLPFIACRKGCDRRLGGLKTGAMPGLTDIGGVFAQFFGQEAEYRKLVKK
;
A
#
# COMPACT_ATOMS: atom_id res chain seq x y z
N MET A 1 -24.92 7.21 -30.14
CA MET A 1 -24.85 7.30 -28.67
C MET A 1 -23.40 7.46 -28.27
N LYS A 2 -23.00 8.55 -27.61
CA LYS A 2 -21.63 8.66 -27.05
C LYS A 2 -21.49 7.53 -26.05
N HIS A 3 -20.60 6.57 -26.30
CA HIS A 3 -20.30 5.54 -25.33
C HIS A 3 -19.88 6.24 -24.04
N ALA A 4 -20.61 6.01 -22.94
CA ALA A 4 -20.27 6.58 -21.65
C ALA A 4 -18.86 6.08 -21.28
N GLN A 5 -17.98 7.04 -21.08
CA GLN A 5 -16.62 6.79 -20.61
C GLN A 5 -16.72 6.09 -19.24
N ARG A 6 -16.00 4.97 -19.06
CA ARG A 6 -16.05 4.19 -17.82
C ARG A 6 -14.79 4.40 -16.99
N THR A 7 -14.96 4.55 -15.69
CA THR A 7 -13.84 4.64 -14.75
C THR A 7 -13.92 3.53 -13.72
N GLY A 8 -12.81 2.83 -13.49
CA GLY A 8 -12.66 1.86 -12.41
C GLY A 8 -11.68 2.43 -11.37
N LEU A 9 -12.12 2.57 -10.12
CA LEU A 9 -11.30 2.96 -8.99
C LEU A 9 -11.12 1.76 -8.05
N LEU A 10 -9.87 1.34 -7.84
CA LEU A 10 -9.49 0.41 -6.77
C LEU A 10 -8.79 1.21 -5.66
N LEU A 11 -9.42 1.23 -4.48
CA LEU A 11 -8.95 1.90 -3.28
C LEU A 11 -8.47 0.84 -2.28
N VAL A 12 -7.18 0.84 -1.96
CA VAL A 12 -6.58 -0.05 -0.96
C VAL A 12 -6.40 0.71 0.33
N ILE A 13 -6.97 0.19 1.43
CA ILE A 13 -6.73 0.67 2.79
C ILE A 13 -5.69 -0.26 3.41
N ASP A 14 -4.46 0.22 3.51
CA ASP A 14 -3.28 -0.56 3.84
C ASP A 14 -3.39 -1.21 5.23
N ALA A 15 -3.03 -2.49 5.35
CA ALA A 15 -3.00 -3.28 6.58
C ALA A 15 -4.35 -3.38 7.32
N VAL A 16 -5.49 -3.33 6.62
CA VAL A 16 -6.82 -3.36 7.25
C VAL A 16 -7.56 -4.66 6.91
N GLY A 17 -7.00 -5.78 7.36
CA GLY A 17 -7.66 -7.08 7.29
C GLY A 17 -8.84 -7.20 8.28
N LEU A 18 -9.63 -8.28 8.15
CA LEU A 18 -10.84 -8.45 8.98
C LEU A 18 -10.50 -8.69 10.45
N SER A 19 -9.51 -9.53 10.77
CA SER A 19 -9.08 -9.74 12.16
C SER A 19 -8.43 -8.50 12.75
N THR A 20 -7.69 -7.72 11.93
CA THR A 20 -7.17 -6.40 12.31
C THR A 20 -8.32 -5.46 12.69
N LEU A 21 -9.35 -5.36 11.86
CA LEU A 21 -10.54 -4.55 12.16
C LEU A 21 -11.23 -4.98 13.44
N GLU A 22 -11.41 -6.29 13.64
CA GLU A 22 -11.99 -6.83 14.87
C GLU A 22 -11.17 -6.43 16.10
N TYR A 23 -9.84 -6.59 16.02
CA TYR A 23 -8.94 -6.17 17.10
C TYR A 23 -9.08 -4.68 17.40
N LEU A 24 -8.95 -3.82 16.39
CA LEU A 24 -9.02 -2.37 16.55
C LEU A 24 -10.35 -1.92 17.15
N LEU A 25 -11.48 -2.42 16.61
CA LEU A 25 -12.83 -2.08 17.08
C LEU A 25 -13.11 -2.60 18.50
N SER A 26 -12.49 -3.73 18.89
CA SER A 26 -12.63 -4.29 20.23
C SER A 26 -12.05 -3.39 21.34
N LYS A 27 -11.04 -2.57 21.01
CA LYS A 27 -10.42 -1.64 21.96
C LYS A 27 -11.32 -0.44 22.31
N TYR A 28 -12.26 -0.09 21.41
CA TYR A 28 -13.18 1.04 21.61
C TYR A 28 -14.63 0.63 21.26
N PRO A 29 -15.26 -0.28 22.03
CA PRO A 29 -16.56 -0.85 21.68
C PRO A 29 -17.64 0.22 21.49
N GLY A 30 -18.22 0.29 20.29
CA GLY A 30 -19.33 1.19 19.95
C GLY A 30 -18.99 2.67 19.81
N LYS A 31 -17.72 3.06 20.05
CA LYS A 31 -17.27 4.47 19.88
C LYS A 31 -16.95 4.82 18.42
N VAL A 32 -16.49 3.86 17.65
CA VAL A 32 -16.07 4.04 16.24
C VAL A 32 -17.27 3.87 15.32
N LYS A 33 -17.41 4.78 14.35
CA LYS A 33 -18.46 4.77 13.35
C LYS A 33 -17.89 4.78 11.94
N LEU A 34 -18.29 3.75 11.17
CA LEU A 34 -17.91 3.58 9.77
C LEU A 34 -19.18 3.38 8.91
N PRO A 35 -20.13 4.36 8.92
CA PRO A 35 -21.45 4.18 8.34
C PRO A 35 -21.42 3.97 6.82
N ASN A 36 -20.44 4.54 6.12
CA ASN A 36 -20.34 4.42 4.66
C ASN A 36 -19.77 3.06 4.25
N LEU A 37 -18.72 2.59 4.90
CA LEU A 37 -18.19 1.23 4.70
C LEU A 37 -19.23 0.16 5.10
N ALA A 38 -19.94 0.37 6.22
CA ALA A 38 -21.02 -0.51 6.65
C ALA A 38 -22.15 -0.55 5.61
N ARG A 39 -22.58 0.61 5.07
CA ARG A 39 -23.56 0.70 3.99
C ARG A 39 -23.14 -0.03 2.72
N LEU A 40 -21.85 -0.04 2.43
CA LEU A 40 -21.24 -0.75 1.29
C LEU A 40 -21.03 -2.24 1.55
N GLY A 41 -21.25 -2.75 2.77
CA GLY A 41 -21.26 -4.17 3.08
C GLY A 41 -20.22 -4.63 4.09
N LEU A 42 -19.31 -3.78 4.57
CA LEU A 42 -18.29 -4.15 5.57
C LEU A 42 -18.92 -4.76 6.83
N ALA A 43 -20.07 -4.25 7.28
CA ALA A 43 -20.76 -4.77 8.45
C ALA A 43 -21.10 -6.26 8.39
N GLY A 44 -21.37 -6.78 7.18
CA GLY A 44 -21.66 -8.20 6.94
C GLY A 44 -20.43 -9.10 6.92
N LEU A 45 -19.23 -8.55 6.89
CA LEU A 45 -17.97 -9.29 6.92
C LEU A 45 -17.40 -9.42 8.34
N LEU A 46 -17.97 -8.71 9.31
CA LEU A 46 -17.56 -8.71 10.71
C LEU A 46 -18.56 -9.50 11.56
N PRO A 47 -18.19 -9.94 12.77
CA PRO A 47 -19.13 -10.52 13.72
C PRO A 47 -20.35 -9.62 13.93
N ALA A 48 -21.56 -10.19 13.91
CA ALA A 48 -22.81 -9.44 13.88
C ALA A 48 -22.94 -8.32 14.94
N PRO A 49 -22.56 -8.53 16.23
CA PRO A 49 -22.62 -7.46 17.23
C PRO A 49 -21.68 -6.28 16.93
N MET A 50 -20.55 -6.54 16.28
CA MET A 50 -19.56 -5.52 15.91
C MET A 50 -19.98 -4.77 14.64
N GLY A 51 -20.40 -5.51 13.60
CA GLY A 51 -20.89 -4.92 12.36
C GLY A 51 -22.11 -4.01 12.58
N ALA A 52 -23.04 -4.39 13.45
CA ALA A 52 -24.22 -3.58 13.78
C ALA A 52 -23.87 -2.25 14.45
N ARG A 53 -22.71 -2.14 15.14
CA ARG A 53 -22.28 -0.92 15.84
C ARG A 53 -21.61 0.10 14.92
N LEU A 54 -21.25 -0.26 13.70
CA LEU A 54 -20.59 0.64 12.73
C LEU A 54 -21.49 1.79 12.26
N GLY A 55 -22.82 1.63 12.35
CA GLY A 55 -23.76 2.74 12.18
C GLY A 55 -24.35 2.93 10.79
N GLY A 56 -24.14 2.02 9.85
CA GLY A 56 -24.76 2.07 8.51
C GLY A 56 -25.74 0.93 8.26
N LYS A 57 -26.76 1.16 7.44
CA LYS A 57 -27.62 0.07 6.92
C LYS A 57 -27.10 -0.38 5.57
N TYR A 58 -26.86 -1.67 5.41
CA TYR A 58 -26.47 -2.24 4.13
C TYR A 58 -27.51 -1.93 3.03
N GLY A 59 -27.05 -1.28 1.98
CA GLY A 59 -27.92 -0.82 0.89
C GLY A 59 -28.24 -1.88 -0.17
N GLY A 60 -27.73 -3.11 -0.03
CA GLY A 60 -27.98 -4.24 -0.95
C GLY A 60 -27.35 -4.13 -2.34
N LYS A 61 -26.74 -2.97 -2.69
CA LYS A 61 -26.25 -2.67 -4.04
C LYS A 61 -24.75 -2.97 -4.24
N ALA A 62 -23.99 -3.12 -3.16
CA ALA A 62 -22.58 -3.51 -3.21
C ALA A 62 -22.40 -5.01 -3.09
N TYR A 63 -21.34 -5.52 -3.69
CA TYR A 63 -20.80 -6.85 -3.41
C TYR A 63 -19.81 -6.70 -2.25
N ALA A 64 -19.85 -7.61 -1.29
CA ALA A 64 -18.88 -7.68 -0.21
C ALA A 64 -18.52 -9.14 0.05
N ALA A 65 -17.23 -9.43 0.14
CA ALA A 65 -16.71 -10.76 0.45
C ALA A 65 -15.39 -10.65 1.23
N ALA A 66 -15.09 -11.67 2.01
CA ALA A 66 -13.74 -11.91 2.48
C ALA A 66 -12.93 -12.53 1.34
N VAL A 67 -11.72 -12.01 1.10
CA VAL A 67 -10.76 -12.55 0.14
C VAL A 67 -9.51 -12.98 0.87
N THR A 68 -8.77 -13.95 0.33
CA THR A 68 -7.55 -14.46 0.93
C THR A 68 -6.35 -14.24 0.02
N GLN A 69 -5.21 -13.93 0.60
CA GLN A 69 -3.95 -13.90 -0.10
C GLN A 69 -3.46 -15.32 -0.36
N VAL A 70 -3.01 -15.59 -1.58
CA VAL A 70 -2.40 -16.88 -2.00
C VAL A 70 -0.88 -16.82 -1.85
N SER A 71 -0.28 -15.68 -2.07
CA SER A 71 1.15 -15.44 -1.88
C SER A 71 1.58 -15.74 -0.44
N SER A 72 2.79 -16.29 -0.27
CA SER A 72 3.23 -16.85 1.01
C SER A 72 3.53 -15.80 2.08
N THR A 73 3.89 -14.57 1.69
CA THR A 73 4.33 -13.51 2.61
C THR A 73 3.32 -12.36 2.64
N ALA A 74 2.93 -11.93 3.84
CA ALA A 74 2.17 -10.72 4.05
C ALA A 74 3.10 -9.49 3.98
N ASP A 75 3.00 -8.73 2.91
CA ASP A 75 3.79 -7.51 2.67
C ASP A 75 3.02 -6.64 1.68
N SER A 76 3.08 -5.31 1.84
CA SER A 76 2.37 -4.39 0.94
C SER A 76 2.75 -4.59 -0.53
N LEU A 77 4.03 -4.88 -0.82
CA LEU A 77 4.48 -5.16 -2.19
C LEU A 77 3.81 -6.42 -2.73
N VAL A 78 3.79 -7.50 -1.93
CA VAL A 78 3.24 -8.79 -2.32
C VAL A 78 1.73 -8.71 -2.51
N GLY A 79 0.99 -8.14 -1.55
CA GLY A 79 -0.46 -8.00 -1.63
C GLY A 79 -0.93 -7.15 -2.82
N HIS A 80 -0.29 -5.99 -3.04
CA HIS A 80 -0.61 -5.14 -4.19
C HIS A 80 -0.32 -5.83 -5.53
N ARG A 81 0.77 -6.60 -5.61
CA ARG A 81 1.11 -7.38 -6.81
C ARG A 81 0.13 -8.50 -7.06
N GLU A 82 -0.31 -9.21 -6.01
CA GLU A 82 -1.29 -10.28 -6.15
C GLU A 82 -2.63 -9.76 -6.66
N MET A 83 -3.12 -8.60 -6.18
CA MET A 83 -4.31 -7.93 -6.74
C MET A 83 -4.16 -7.66 -8.26
N MET A 84 -2.93 -7.44 -8.72
CA MET A 84 -2.64 -7.21 -10.14
C MET A 84 -2.29 -8.49 -10.91
N GLY A 85 -2.51 -9.68 -10.31
CA GLY A 85 -2.35 -10.97 -10.97
C GLY A 85 -0.97 -11.62 -10.82
N VAL A 86 -0.14 -11.12 -9.91
CA VAL A 86 1.23 -11.65 -9.64
C VAL A 86 1.25 -12.35 -8.30
N VAL A 87 1.11 -13.68 -8.31
CA VAL A 87 1.21 -14.50 -7.10
C VAL A 87 2.68 -14.82 -6.83
N ASP A 88 3.13 -14.64 -5.59
CA ASP A 88 4.49 -14.92 -5.16
C ASP A 88 4.51 -16.02 -4.08
N HIS A 89 4.95 -17.21 -4.46
CA HIS A 89 5.06 -18.35 -3.55
C HIS A 89 6.39 -18.42 -2.81
N ARG A 90 7.31 -17.47 -3.05
CA ARG A 90 8.58 -17.43 -2.33
C ARG A 90 8.33 -17.05 -0.88
N THR A 91 9.08 -17.68 0.01
CA THR A 91 9.14 -17.31 1.42
C THR A 91 10.22 -16.27 1.61
N TYR A 92 9.92 -15.23 2.34
CA TYR A 92 10.85 -14.16 2.69
C TYR A 92 11.05 -14.13 4.21
N ASP A 93 12.25 -13.73 4.65
CA ASP A 93 12.63 -13.71 6.07
C ASP A 93 12.65 -12.29 6.64
N LEU A 94 12.36 -12.16 7.92
CA LEU A 94 12.42 -10.88 8.64
C LEU A 94 13.82 -10.56 9.17
N PHE A 95 14.74 -11.55 9.21
CA PHE A 95 16.13 -11.40 9.68
C PHE A 95 16.21 -10.87 11.13
N GLU A 96 15.54 -11.55 12.06
CA GLU A 96 15.46 -11.15 13.48
C GLU A 96 16.86 -11.02 14.11
N ASP A 97 17.80 -11.90 13.74
CA ASP A 97 19.19 -11.89 14.20
C ASP A 97 20.12 -11.02 13.31
N GLY A 98 19.57 -10.29 12.32
CA GLY A 98 20.32 -9.57 11.31
C GLY A 98 20.74 -10.45 10.13
N PHE A 99 21.52 -9.86 9.20
CA PHE A 99 22.00 -10.53 8.00
C PHE A 99 23.28 -11.31 8.28
N SER A 100 23.53 -12.38 7.49
CA SER A 100 24.74 -13.19 7.62
C SER A 100 26.01 -12.37 7.39
N ARG A 101 27.12 -12.77 8.05
CA ARG A 101 28.43 -12.11 7.84
C ARG A 101 28.90 -12.25 6.40
N ASP A 102 28.68 -13.39 5.78
CA ASP A 102 29.11 -13.62 4.39
C ASP A 102 28.45 -12.58 3.43
N TYR A 103 27.16 -12.30 3.64
CA TYR A 103 26.46 -11.28 2.85
C TYR A 103 27.00 -9.87 3.13
N LEU A 104 27.18 -9.51 4.41
CA LEU A 104 27.66 -8.19 4.75
C LEU A 104 29.13 -7.98 4.35
N ASP A 105 30.00 -8.97 4.50
CA ASP A 105 31.41 -8.87 4.11
C ASP A 105 31.56 -8.67 2.60
N GLU A 106 30.77 -9.38 1.80
CA GLU A 106 30.76 -9.19 0.35
C GLU A 106 30.12 -7.85 -0.06
N LEU A 107 29.05 -7.41 0.63
CA LEU A 107 28.48 -6.08 0.43
C LEU A 107 29.52 -4.99 0.72
N GLU A 108 30.18 -5.06 1.87
CA GLU A 108 31.23 -4.12 2.29
C GLU A 108 32.38 -4.04 1.28
N ARG A 109 32.77 -5.19 0.74
CA ARG A 109 33.80 -5.27 -0.32
C ARG A 109 33.34 -4.54 -1.59
N ARG A 110 32.09 -4.73 -2.01
CA ARG A 110 31.53 -4.11 -3.24
C ARG A 110 31.32 -2.60 -3.12
N ILE A 111 30.87 -2.15 -1.95
CA ILE A 111 30.58 -0.72 -1.74
C ILE A 111 31.83 0.05 -1.26
N GLY A 112 32.93 -0.63 -0.87
CA GLY A 112 34.15 -0.01 -0.37
C GLY A 112 34.01 0.63 1.02
N ARG A 113 32.98 0.24 1.79
CA ARG A 113 32.71 0.74 3.13
C ARG A 113 32.33 -0.38 4.07
N LYS A 114 32.75 -0.31 5.32
CA LYS A 114 32.25 -1.21 6.37
C LYS A 114 30.85 -0.80 6.75
N THR A 115 30.02 -1.78 7.12
CA THR A 115 28.69 -1.56 7.72
C THR A 115 28.75 -1.86 9.22
N PHE A 116 27.71 -1.48 9.96
CA PHE A 116 27.60 -1.80 11.38
C PHE A 116 26.15 -1.86 11.83
N PHE A 117 25.92 -2.19 13.10
CA PHE A 117 24.67 -2.43 13.80
C PHE A 117 24.09 -3.81 13.50
N ASN A 118 23.64 -4.09 12.27
CA ASN A 118 23.15 -5.40 11.80
C ASN A 118 22.17 -6.08 12.77
N LYS A 119 21.09 -5.39 13.12
CA LYS A 119 20.04 -5.92 14.01
C LYS A 119 18.67 -5.60 13.41
N MET A 120 17.65 -6.33 13.85
CA MET A 120 16.27 -5.93 13.59
C MET A 120 15.94 -4.68 14.42
N ALA A 121 15.41 -3.63 13.77
CA ALA A 121 15.05 -2.38 14.44
C ALA A 121 13.98 -1.58 13.70
N GLY A 122 13.30 -0.70 14.44
CA GLY A 122 12.48 0.34 13.85
C GLY A 122 13.32 1.40 13.15
N GLY A 123 12.79 2.00 12.05
CA GLY A 123 13.60 2.86 11.19
C GLY A 123 14.15 4.13 11.86
N MET A 124 13.41 4.78 12.78
CA MET A 124 13.92 5.91 13.54
C MET A 124 14.83 5.45 14.69
N GLU A 125 14.45 4.40 15.39
CA GLU A 125 15.24 3.78 16.45
C GLU A 125 16.66 3.44 15.99
N ALA A 126 16.79 2.77 14.83
CA ALA A 126 18.10 2.43 14.26
C ALA A 126 18.96 3.67 13.99
N ILE A 127 18.37 4.75 13.48
CA ILE A 127 19.10 5.98 13.17
C ILE A 127 19.50 6.70 14.47
N GLU A 128 18.55 6.92 15.38
CA GLU A 128 18.78 7.66 16.64
C GLU A 128 19.88 7.02 17.50
N LEU A 129 19.89 5.70 17.59
CA LEU A 129 20.89 4.96 18.36
C LEU A 129 22.29 4.98 17.74
N ASN A 130 22.39 5.17 16.41
CA ASN A 130 23.63 4.90 15.68
C ASN A 130 24.15 6.10 14.86
N ALA A 131 23.43 7.22 14.82
CA ALA A 131 23.81 8.39 14.02
C ALA A 131 25.21 8.91 14.34
N ALA A 132 25.58 9.00 15.62
CA ALA A 132 26.88 9.50 16.04
C ALA A 132 28.05 8.62 15.55
N GLU A 133 27.91 7.29 15.61
CA GLU A 133 28.91 6.36 15.09
C GLU A 133 28.99 6.41 13.56
N HIS A 134 27.83 6.49 12.88
CA HIS A 134 27.79 6.67 11.42
C HIS A 134 28.52 7.94 10.99
N GLU A 135 28.20 9.07 11.62
CA GLU A 135 28.78 10.38 11.27
C GLU A 135 30.29 10.42 11.51
N LYS A 136 30.76 9.75 12.57
CA LYS A 136 32.19 9.65 12.88
C LYS A 136 32.96 8.75 11.91
N THR A 137 32.35 7.65 11.47
CA THR A 137 33.07 6.59 10.76
C THR A 137 32.75 6.48 9.26
N GLY A 138 31.67 7.10 8.82
CA GLY A 138 31.17 6.97 7.45
C GLY A 138 30.62 5.58 7.09
N LYS A 139 30.40 4.70 8.09
CA LYS A 139 29.86 3.37 7.87
C LYS A 139 28.33 3.46 7.76
N PRO A 140 27.67 2.90 6.72
CA PRO A 140 26.22 2.76 6.68
C PRO A 140 25.67 1.98 7.88
N ILE A 141 24.55 2.44 8.44
CA ILE A 141 23.81 1.73 9.47
C ILE A 141 22.97 0.65 8.77
N ALA A 142 23.40 -0.60 8.82
CA ALA A 142 22.67 -1.73 8.23
C ALA A 142 21.71 -2.32 9.27
N TYR A 143 20.44 -2.57 8.90
CA TYR A 143 19.48 -3.16 9.81
C TYR A 143 18.34 -3.86 9.06
N ALA A 144 17.75 -4.87 9.68
CA ALA A 144 16.54 -5.54 9.20
C ALA A 144 15.30 -4.77 9.68
N SER A 145 14.25 -4.74 8.85
CA SER A 145 12.96 -4.19 9.26
C SER A 145 12.24 -5.15 10.22
N LYS A 146 11.46 -4.60 11.16
CA LYS A 146 10.65 -5.42 12.09
C LYS A 146 9.46 -6.11 11.42
N CYS A 147 9.04 -5.67 10.24
CA CYS A 147 7.80 -6.10 9.62
C CYS A 147 7.90 -6.49 8.16
N ASP A 148 8.88 -5.95 7.45
CA ASP A 148 9.07 -6.22 6.03
C ASP A 148 10.34 -7.05 5.80
N PRO A 149 10.35 -7.99 4.88
CA PRO A 149 11.54 -8.77 4.52
C PRO A 149 12.49 -7.94 3.66
N LEU A 150 13.25 -7.06 4.30
CA LEU A 150 14.14 -6.12 3.61
C LEU A 150 15.34 -5.69 4.45
N ILE A 151 16.40 -5.26 3.77
CA ILE A 151 17.52 -4.55 4.39
C ILE A 151 17.34 -3.04 4.27
N GLN A 152 17.60 -2.32 5.35
CA GLN A 152 17.68 -0.87 5.35
C GLN A 152 19.12 -0.43 5.63
N LEU A 153 19.54 0.60 4.91
CA LEU A 153 20.87 1.21 5.00
C LEU A 153 20.65 2.70 5.28
N ALA A 154 20.69 3.08 6.57
CA ALA A 154 20.51 4.47 6.94
C ALA A 154 21.82 5.24 6.85
N MET A 155 21.76 6.43 6.24
CA MET A 155 22.93 7.24 5.93
C MET A 155 22.57 8.74 5.99
N ASN A 156 23.46 9.52 6.61
CA ASN A 156 23.38 10.98 6.62
C ASN A 156 23.86 11.53 5.27
N GLU A 157 23.12 12.47 4.69
CA GLU A 157 23.44 13.08 3.39
C GLU A 157 24.72 13.92 3.41
N ASP A 158 25.09 14.47 4.56
CA ASP A 158 26.33 15.23 4.75
C ASP A 158 27.57 14.32 4.86
N VAL A 159 27.37 13.00 5.11
CA VAL A 159 28.46 12.02 5.27
C VAL A 159 28.63 11.16 4.02
N ILE A 160 27.54 10.70 3.46
CA ILE A 160 27.50 9.90 2.22
C ILE A 160 26.55 10.59 1.24
N PRO A 161 27.03 11.08 0.09
CA PRO A 161 26.19 11.76 -0.90
C PRO A 161 25.02 10.89 -1.37
N VAL A 162 23.86 11.49 -1.59
CA VAL A 162 22.62 10.80 -1.97
C VAL A 162 22.80 9.82 -3.14
N ARG A 163 23.55 10.23 -4.18
CA ARG A 163 23.84 9.35 -5.32
C ARG A 163 24.59 8.08 -4.92
N GLU A 164 25.49 8.18 -3.95
CA GLU A 164 26.23 7.03 -3.42
C GLU A 164 25.31 6.15 -2.55
N GLN A 165 24.46 6.78 -1.72
CA GLN A 165 23.46 6.05 -0.92
C GLN A 165 22.55 5.18 -1.81
N HIS A 166 22.08 5.72 -2.94
CA HIS A 166 21.27 4.96 -3.90
C HIS A 166 22.05 3.77 -4.49
N LYS A 167 23.30 4.00 -4.90
CA LYS A 167 24.18 2.93 -5.39
C LYS A 167 24.40 1.82 -4.36
N ILE A 168 24.55 2.18 -3.09
CA ILE A 168 24.73 1.23 -1.99
C ILE A 168 23.48 0.32 -1.88
N ALA A 169 22.28 0.90 -1.92
CA ALA A 169 21.04 0.11 -1.88
C ALA A 169 20.88 -0.80 -3.11
N ASP A 170 21.17 -0.29 -4.30
CA ASP A 170 21.14 -1.09 -5.54
C ASP A 170 22.12 -2.27 -5.47
N THR A 171 23.34 -2.02 -4.95
CA THR A 171 24.37 -3.07 -4.78
C THR A 171 23.95 -4.10 -3.74
N ALA A 172 23.37 -3.65 -2.61
CA ALA A 172 22.88 -4.55 -1.56
C ALA A 172 21.76 -5.44 -2.09
N PHE A 173 20.84 -4.90 -2.87
CA PHE A 173 19.75 -5.67 -3.47
C PHE A 173 20.25 -6.66 -4.52
N ALA A 174 21.11 -6.22 -5.44
CA ALA A 174 21.67 -7.08 -6.48
C ALA A 174 22.45 -8.26 -5.86
N LEU A 175 23.28 -7.98 -4.84
CA LEU A 175 24.00 -9.01 -4.10
C LEU A 175 23.05 -9.97 -3.39
N ALA A 176 21.99 -9.48 -2.76
CA ALA A 176 21.00 -10.34 -2.13
C ALA A 176 20.36 -11.31 -3.13
N MET A 177 20.06 -10.85 -4.35
CA MET A 177 19.55 -11.72 -5.42
C MET A 177 20.57 -12.76 -5.85
N GLU A 178 21.85 -12.39 -6.02
CA GLU A 178 22.94 -13.31 -6.35
C GLU A 178 23.13 -14.41 -5.29
N MET A 179 23.11 -14.02 -4.02
CA MET A 179 23.28 -14.92 -2.88
C MET A 179 22.00 -15.62 -2.44
N LYS A 180 20.87 -15.37 -3.14
CA LYS A 180 19.54 -15.91 -2.80
C LYS A 180 19.09 -15.57 -1.38
N ILE A 181 19.45 -14.38 -0.90
CA ILE A 181 18.95 -13.86 0.36
C ILE A 181 17.46 -13.47 0.16
N PRO A 182 16.53 -14.02 0.98
CA PRO A 182 15.11 -13.91 0.72
C PRO A 182 14.52 -12.55 1.20
N ILE A 183 14.91 -11.46 0.52
CA ILE A 183 14.38 -10.11 0.73
C ILE A 183 13.55 -9.63 -0.46
N THR A 184 12.60 -8.74 -0.20
CA THR A 184 11.79 -8.09 -1.24
C THR A 184 12.41 -6.79 -1.75
N ARG A 185 13.25 -6.12 -0.94
CA ARG A 185 13.86 -4.84 -1.28
C ARG A 185 15.07 -4.49 -0.41
N ALA A 186 15.91 -3.59 -0.91
CA ALA A 186 16.93 -2.90 -0.13
C ALA A 186 16.67 -1.39 -0.18
N ILE A 187 16.75 -0.71 0.96
CA ILE A 187 16.36 0.70 1.08
C ILE A 187 17.54 1.56 1.53
N ALA A 188 17.90 2.57 0.74
CA ALA A 188 18.67 3.71 1.22
C ALA A 188 17.74 4.63 2.03
N ARG A 189 18.01 4.74 3.32
CA ARG A 189 17.23 5.55 4.26
C ARG A 189 17.99 6.83 4.59
N SER A 190 17.85 7.83 3.71
CA SER A 190 18.52 9.11 3.85
C SER A 190 17.98 9.93 5.01
N TYR A 191 18.88 10.61 5.73
CA TYR A 191 18.54 11.57 6.77
C TYR A 191 19.53 12.73 6.81
N VAL A 192 19.15 13.80 7.48
CA VAL A 192 20.00 14.95 7.84
C VAL A 192 19.80 15.29 9.31
N LYS A 193 20.68 16.10 9.88
CA LYS A 193 20.44 16.79 11.15
C LYS A 193 20.11 18.26 10.91
N ASN A 194 19.11 18.77 11.61
CA ASN A 194 18.83 20.20 11.61
C ASN A 194 19.83 20.96 12.52
N ALA A 195 19.72 22.28 12.57
CA ALA A 195 20.60 23.13 13.39
C ALA A 195 20.49 22.84 14.91
N GLN A 196 19.41 22.18 15.35
CA GLN A 196 19.19 21.75 16.73
C GLN A 196 19.73 20.34 17.01
N GLY A 197 20.32 19.68 16.00
CA GLY A 197 20.82 18.31 16.09
C GLY A 197 19.74 17.22 15.97
N GLU A 198 18.49 17.59 15.64
CA GLU A 198 17.40 16.61 15.49
C GLU A 198 17.52 15.89 14.14
N ILE A 199 17.30 14.58 14.16
CA ILE A 199 17.34 13.71 12.98
C ILE A 199 16.06 13.89 12.16
N ILE A 200 16.22 14.23 10.89
CA ILE A 200 15.11 14.40 9.94
C ILE A 200 15.33 13.46 8.75
N ARG A 201 14.45 12.46 8.56
CA ARG A 201 14.45 11.66 7.34
C ARG A 201 14.04 12.52 6.16
N THR A 202 14.81 12.45 5.08
CA THR A 202 14.56 13.21 3.86
C THR A 202 13.66 12.45 2.88
N SER A 203 13.28 13.13 1.80
CA SER A 203 12.59 12.51 0.67
C SER A 203 13.53 11.77 -0.29
N ASN A 204 14.84 11.79 -0.06
CA ASN A 204 15.86 11.14 -0.90
C ASN A 204 15.99 9.62 -0.64
N ARG A 205 14.95 9.02 -0.04
CA ARG A 205 14.82 7.58 0.06
C ARG A 205 14.85 6.94 -1.32
N HIS A 206 15.60 5.84 -1.45
CA HIS A 206 15.62 5.00 -2.64
C HIS A 206 15.39 3.54 -2.27
N ASP A 207 14.47 2.89 -2.97
CA ASP A 207 14.13 1.48 -2.79
C ASP A 207 14.55 0.71 -4.05
N ALA A 208 15.56 -0.16 -3.91
CA ALA A 208 15.85 -1.21 -4.87
C ALA A 208 14.89 -2.37 -4.60
N VAL A 209 13.99 -2.63 -5.52
CA VAL A 209 12.81 -3.50 -5.30
C VAL A 209 12.88 -4.73 -6.18
N LEU A 210 12.38 -5.85 -5.65
CA LEU A 210 12.23 -7.09 -6.42
C LEU A 210 11.48 -6.81 -7.74
N PRO A 211 12.07 -7.13 -8.90
CA PRO A 211 11.41 -6.90 -10.18
C PRO A 211 10.13 -7.74 -10.29
N ILE A 212 9.15 -7.22 -10.98
CA ILE A 212 7.96 -7.99 -11.35
C ILE A 212 8.38 -8.86 -12.54
N GLY A 213 8.51 -10.17 -12.31
CA GLY A 213 8.99 -11.13 -13.31
C GLY A 213 7.96 -11.47 -14.39
N GLN A 214 6.76 -10.88 -14.36
CA GLN A 214 5.66 -11.13 -15.30
C GLN A 214 4.79 -9.90 -15.51
N ARG A 215 3.91 -9.97 -16.51
CA ARG A 215 2.92 -8.92 -16.76
C ARG A 215 1.88 -8.86 -15.63
N THR A 216 1.33 -7.68 -15.43
CA THR A 216 0.29 -7.37 -14.44
C THR A 216 -1.02 -6.98 -15.13
N LEU A 217 -2.12 -6.87 -14.34
CA LEU A 217 -3.36 -6.26 -14.83
C LEU A 217 -3.12 -4.85 -15.41
N VAL A 218 -2.23 -4.07 -14.76
CA VAL A 218 -1.92 -2.71 -15.25
C VAL A 218 -1.36 -2.75 -16.66
N ASP A 219 -0.45 -3.71 -16.96
CA ASP A 219 0.11 -3.87 -18.30
C ASP A 219 -0.95 -4.31 -19.32
N VAL A 220 -1.86 -5.21 -18.93
CA VAL A 220 -2.98 -5.65 -19.77
C VAL A 220 -3.90 -4.48 -20.11
N LEU A 221 -4.23 -3.66 -19.11
CA LEU A 221 -5.07 -2.49 -19.31
C LEU A 221 -4.38 -1.40 -20.13
N HIS A 222 -3.07 -1.20 -19.90
CA HIS A 222 -2.27 -0.26 -20.66
C HIS A 222 -2.24 -0.62 -22.15
N ASP A 223 -1.98 -1.89 -22.48
CA ASP A 223 -1.95 -2.38 -23.86
C ASP A 223 -3.33 -2.32 -24.53
N ALA A 224 -4.41 -2.42 -23.75
CA ALA A 224 -5.78 -2.21 -24.21
C ALA A 224 -6.17 -0.74 -24.35
N ALA A 225 -5.22 0.19 -24.21
CA ALA A 225 -5.41 1.64 -24.25
C ALA A 225 -6.38 2.17 -23.15
N VAL A 226 -6.54 1.45 -22.06
CA VAL A 226 -7.17 1.96 -20.84
C VAL A 226 -6.17 2.87 -20.12
N TRP A 227 -6.57 4.10 -19.80
CA TRP A 227 -5.70 5.04 -19.11
C TRP A 227 -5.46 4.60 -17.67
N THR A 228 -4.23 4.30 -17.31
CA THR A 228 -3.87 3.79 -15.99
C THR A 228 -3.24 4.88 -15.13
N VAL A 229 -3.77 5.06 -13.91
CA VAL A 229 -3.32 6.08 -12.95
C VAL A 229 -2.96 5.43 -11.63
N ALA A 230 -1.76 5.67 -11.15
CA ALA A 230 -1.32 5.27 -9.82
C ALA A 230 -1.41 6.47 -8.86
N VAL A 231 -1.98 6.27 -7.66
CA VAL A 231 -2.06 7.29 -6.61
C VAL A 231 -1.43 6.73 -5.33
N GLY A 232 -0.52 7.50 -4.73
CA GLY A 232 0.21 7.07 -3.54
C GLY A 232 1.36 6.12 -3.86
N LYS A 233 1.56 5.11 -3.02
CA LYS A 233 2.64 4.12 -3.17
C LYS A 233 2.40 3.08 -4.27
N THR A 234 1.24 3.04 -4.90
CA THR A 234 0.89 1.98 -5.86
C THR A 234 1.89 1.84 -7.01
N SER A 235 2.47 2.94 -7.50
CA SER A 235 3.50 2.89 -8.56
C SER A 235 4.85 2.36 -8.09
N ASP A 236 5.12 2.39 -6.80
CA ASP A 236 6.36 1.87 -6.23
C ASP A 236 6.19 0.38 -5.89
N LEU A 237 5.00 -0.03 -5.45
CA LEU A 237 4.65 -1.41 -5.10
C LEU A 237 4.42 -2.28 -6.35
N VAL A 238 3.68 -1.74 -7.32
CA VAL A 238 3.47 -2.37 -8.63
C VAL A 238 4.21 -1.53 -9.66
N ASN A 239 5.53 -1.75 -9.73
CA ASN A 239 6.43 -0.97 -10.58
C ASN A 239 6.32 -1.39 -12.04
N THR A 240 5.34 -0.84 -12.73
CA THR A 240 5.07 -1.04 -14.15
C THR A 240 4.73 0.29 -14.84
N ALA A 241 4.40 0.25 -16.13
CA ALA A 241 4.05 1.44 -16.89
C ALA A 241 2.64 1.95 -16.54
N TYR A 242 2.57 3.12 -15.92
CA TYR A 242 1.34 3.88 -15.76
C TYR A 242 1.34 5.10 -16.67
N HIS A 243 0.18 5.47 -17.19
CA HIS A 243 0.02 6.70 -17.95
C HIS A 243 0.18 7.96 -17.07
N ALA A 244 -0.20 7.88 -15.80
CA ALA A 244 0.01 8.94 -14.84
C ALA A 244 0.32 8.39 -13.45
N LYS A 245 1.17 9.11 -12.71
CA LYS A 245 1.55 8.80 -11.33
C LYS A 245 1.35 10.04 -10.47
N VAL A 246 0.47 9.95 -9.48
CA VAL A 246 0.24 11.01 -8.48
C VAL A 246 1.07 10.67 -7.25
N LYS A 247 2.27 11.23 -7.17
CA LYS A 247 3.14 11.06 -5.99
C LYS A 247 2.67 11.93 -4.85
N LEU A 248 2.72 11.39 -3.63
CA LEU A 248 2.36 12.09 -2.40
C LEU A 248 3.55 12.92 -1.90
N ASN A 249 3.81 14.01 -2.55
CA ASN A 249 4.70 15.04 -2.02
C ASN A 249 3.86 16.23 -1.55
N LYS A 250 4.49 17.16 -0.83
CA LYS A 250 3.85 18.39 -0.34
C LYS A 250 3.29 19.30 -1.47
N GLU A 251 3.45 18.92 -2.72
CA GLU A 251 2.99 19.64 -3.92
C GLU A 251 1.54 19.33 -4.28
N VAL A 252 0.92 18.29 -3.68
CA VAL A 252 -0.51 18.06 -3.86
C VAL A 252 -1.27 19.09 -3.06
N PHE A 253 -1.85 20.08 -3.76
CA PHE A 253 -2.75 21.05 -3.14
C PHE A 253 -4.00 20.34 -2.65
N ILE A 254 -4.31 20.50 -1.36
CA ILE A 254 -5.55 20.00 -0.76
C ILE A 254 -6.60 21.10 -0.87
N ASP A 255 -7.68 20.83 -1.60
CA ASP A 255 -8.82 21.74 -1.71
C ASP A 255 -9.51 21.88 -0.34
N PRO A 256 -9.54 23.07 0.26
CA PRO A 256 -10.17 23.29 1.56
C PRO A 256 -11.67 22.94 1.57
N SER A 257 -12.35 23.00 0.43
CA SER A 257 -13.78 22.65 0.31
C SER A 257 -14.07 21.18 0.60
N LEU A 258 -13.08 20.29 0.39
CA LEU A 258 -13.18 18.87 0.69
C LEU A 258 -13.10 18.58 2.20
N LYS A 259 -12.63 19.52 2.98
CA LYS A 259 -12.52 19.43 4.45
C LYS A 259 -11.77 18.15 4.87
N LEU A 260 -10.74 17.74 4.10
CA LEU A 260 -9.88 16.61 4.45
C LEU A 260 -9.12 16.91 5.73
N ARG A 261 -9.02 15.92 6.62
CA ARG A 261 -8.42 16.11 7.94
C ARG A 261 -7.20 15.21 8.09
N PHE A 262 -6.13 15.79 8.62
CA PHE A 262 -5.00 15.05 9.15
C PHE A 262 -5.34 14.57 10.55
N VAL A 263 -5.18 13.27 10.80
CA VAL A 263 -5.42 12.68 12.12
C VAL A 263 -4.31 13.09 13.07
N HIS A 264 -3.07 13.06 12.57
CA HIS A 264 -1.89 13.44 13.34
C HIS A 264 -0.84 14.12 12.45
N PRO A 265 -0.97 15.43 12.16
CA PRO A 265 -0.08 16.13 11.21
C PRO A 265 1.44 15.98 11.52
N LYS A 266 1.80 15.88 12.81
CA LYS A 266 3.19 15.67 13.24
C LYS A 266 3.72 14.28 12.91
N LYS A 267 2.87 13.27 12.74
CA LYS A 267 3.24 11.89 12.32
C LYS A 267 3.33 11.74 10.80
N LYS A 268 3.14 12.81 10.04
CA LYS A 268 3.21 12.81 8.57
C LYS A 268 2.15 11.93 7.89
N ASP A 269 0.89 12.08 8.30
CA ASP A 269 -0.24 11.49 7.58
C ASP A 269 -0.21 11.85 6.10
N THR A 270 -0.50 10.87 5.24
CA THR A 270 -0.49 11.04 3.77
C THR A 270 -1.83 10.72 3.12
N ASN A 271 -2.75 10.07 3.83
CA ASN A 271 -4.07 9.73 3.31
C ASN A 271 -4.86 10.94 2.78
N PRO A 272 -4.84 12.14 3.42
CA PRO A 272 -5.50 13.31 2.84
C PRO A 272 -5.00 13.67 1.43
N PHE A 273 -3.69 13.54 1.19
CA PHE A 273 -3.11 13.76 -0.14
C PHE A 273 -3.51 12.66 -1.13
N SER A 274 -3.54 11.39 -0.70
CA SER A 274 -4.01 10.27 -1.52
C SER A 274 -5.47 10.43 -1.92
N ILE A 275 -6.32 10.85 -0.99
CA ILE A 275 -7.75 11.10 -1.24
C ILE A 275 -7.92 12.27 -2.22
N GLN A 276 -7.21 13.37 -2.01
CA GLN A 276 -7.23 14.50 -2.94
C GLN A 276 -6.75 14.06 -4.34
N GLY A 277 -5.63 13.35 -4.41
CA GLY A 277 -5.10 12.82 -5.67
C GLY A 277 -6.08 11.89 -6.38
N THR A 278 -6.81 11.07 -5.63
CA THR A 278 -7.87 10.20 -6.17
C THR A 278 -9.02 11.00 -6.74
N ILE A 279 -9.50 12.04 -6.03
CA ILE A 279 -10.55 12.92 -6.50
C ILE A 279 -10.11 13.65 -7.77
N ASN A 280 -8.89 14.20 -7.80
CA ASN A 280 -8.34 14.86 -8.99
C ASN A 280 -8.25 13.88 -10.18
N ALA A 281 -7.84 12.64 -9.95
CA ALA A 281 -7.77 11.60 -10.99
C ALA A 281 -9.17 11.24 -11.53
N LEU A 282 -10.19 11.15 -10.67
CA LEU A 282 -11.58 10.93 -11.06
C LEU A 282 -12.11 12.09 -11.90
N GLN A 283 -11.89 13.34 -11.48
CA GLN A 283 -12.29 14.53 -12.22
C GLN A 283 -11.59 14.60 -13.60
N ALA A 284 -10.29 14.33 -13.65
CA ALA A 284 -9.54 14.25 -14.90
C ALA A 284 -10.03 13.11 -15.80
N ALA A 285 -10.43 11.97 -15.22
CA ALA A 285 -11.00 10.86 -15.98
C ALA A 285 -12.30 11.24 -16.69
N HIS A 286 -13.11 12.11 -16.12
CA HIS A 286 -14.38 12.53 -16.70
C HIS A 286 -14.28 13.80 -17.58
N SER A 287 -13.24 14.62 -17.40
CA SER A 287 -13.04 15.84 -18.19
C SER A 287 -12.33 15.58 -19.54
N VAL A 288 -11.55 14.50 -19.63
CA VAL A 288 -10.82 14.15 -20.87
C VAL A 288 -11.40 12.86 -21.46
N TYR A 289 -11.81 12.91 -22.73
CA TYR A 289 -12.37 11.74 -23.41
C TYR A 289 -11.32 10.64 -23.60
N ARG A 290 -11.58 9.46 -23.03
CA ARG A 290 -10.77 8.25 -23.15
C ARG A 290 -11.66 7.07 -23.53
N PRO A 291 -11.68 6.65 -24.81
CA PRO A 291 -12.70 5.72 -25.33
C PRO A 291 -12.66 4.34 -24.66
N LYS A 292 -11.52 3.93 -24.13
CA LYS A 292 -11.35 2.65 -23.39
C LYS A 292 -11.55 2.80 -21.87
N GLY A 293 -11.64 4.04 -21.38
CA GLY A 293 -11.85 4.36 -19.98
C GLY A 293 -10.56 4.61 -19.19
N THR A 294 -10.72 4.72 -17.86
CA THR A 294 -9.62 5.00 -16.93
C THR A 294 -9.63 4.02 -15.76
N PHE A 295 -8.50 3.42 -15.44
CA PHE A 295 -8.26 2.65 -14.22
C PHE A 295 -7.42 3.48 -13.24
N ILE A 296 -7.94 3.70 -12.05
CA ILE A 296 -7.26 4.42 -10.97
C ILE A 296 -6.97 3.43 -9.85
N PHE A 297 -5.71 3.33 -9.46
CA PHE A 297 -5.25 2.45 -8.39
C PHE A 297 -4.65 3.30 -7.28
N THR A 298 -5.31 3.33 -6.11
CA THR A 298 -4.96 4.18 -4.97
C THR A 298 -4.59 3.35 -3.75
N ASN A 299 -3.52 3.75 -3.05
CA ASN A 299 -3.15 3.23 -1.73
C ASN A 299 -3.33 4.33 -0.67
N LEU A 300 -4.05 4.00 0.42
CA LEU A 300 -4.20 4.77 1.65
C LEU A 300 -3.35 4.12 2.74
N VAL A 301 -2.12 4.59 2.91
CA VAL A 301 -1.05 3.88 3.62
C VAL A 301 -0.97 4.15 5.11
N ASP A 302 -1.69 5.15 5.65
CA ASP A 302 -1.45 5.62 7.02
C ASP A 302 -1.86 4.60 8.09
N THR A 303 -2.85 3.75 7.81
CA THR A 303 -3.29 2.65 8.71
C THR A 303 -2.19 1.62 8.94
N ASP A 304 -1.28 1.44 8.00
CA ASP A 304 -0.05 0.66 8.12
C ASP A 304 1.09 1.51 8.68
N SER A 305 1.63 2.40 7.86
CA SER A 305 2.95 3.00 8.06
C SER A 305 3.01 4.04 9.19
N VAL A 306 1.87 4.68 9.53
CA VAL A 306 1.80 5.72 10.57
C VAL A 306 1.29 5.15 11.88
N TYR A 307 0.26 4.31 11.83
CA TYR A 307 -0.47 3.86 13.02
C TYR A 307 -0.27 2.38 13.33
N GLY A 308 -0.21 1.50 12.31
CA GLY A 308 -0.16 0.06 12.47
C GLY A 308 1.12 -0.39 13.18
N HIS A 309 2.26 -0.12 12.60
CA HIS A 309 3.56 -0.49 13.17
C HIS A 309 3.83 0.15 14.54
N THR A 310 3.34 1.36 14.77
CA THR A 310 3.48 2.06 16.05
C THR A 310 2.44 1.62 17.09
N ARG A 311 1.52 0.72 16.72
CA ARG A 311 0.41 0.24 17.55
C ARG A 311 -0.51 1.35 18.06
N ASP A 312 -0.59 2.45 17.35
CA ASP A 312 -1.48 3.55 17.68
C ASP A 312 -2.92 3.21 17.23
N VAL A 313 -3.59 2.37 18.02
CA VAL A 313 -4.97 1.92 17.77
C VAL A 313 -5.93 3.09 17.61
N ALA A 314 -5.78 4.12 18.45
CA ALA A 314 -6.65 5.30 18.38
C ALA A 314 -6.44 6.09 17.09
N GLY A 315 -5.19 6.25 16.65
CA GLY A 315 -4.84 6.87 15.37
C GLY A 315 -5.34 6.07 14.18
N ALA A 316 -5.15 4.73 14.18
CA ALA A 316 -5.65 3.85 13.14
C ALA A 316 -7.18 3.95 12.97
N LEU A 317 -7.92 3.92 14.08
CA LEU A 317 -9.38 4.05 14.06
C LEU A 317 -9.84 5.42 13.58
N LYS A 318 -9.19 6.51 14.01
CA LYS A 318 -9.48 7.86 13.51
C LYS A 318 -9.17 7.97 12.01
N SER A 319 -8.08 7.36 11.53
CA SER A 319 -7.76 7.30 10.10
C SER A 319 -8.85 6.58 9.31
N LEU A 320 -9.36 5.44 9.83
CA LEU A 320 -10.49 4.73 9.22
C LEU A 320 -11.77 5.57 9.22
N GLU A 321 -12.09 6.29 10.30
CA GLU A 321 -13.24 7.20 10.35
C GLU A 321 -13.11 8.35 9.33
N GLU A 322 -11.91 8.91 9.14
CA GLU A 322 -11.67 9.92 8.11
C GLU A 322 -11.80 9.35 6.69
N ILE A 323 -11.29 8.15 6.44
CA ILE A 323 -11.48 7.45 5.16
C ILE A 323 -12.99 7.24 4.92
N ASP A 324 -13.71 6.68 5.88
CA ASP A 324 -15.15 6.44 5.78
C ASP A 324 -15.92 7.74 5.49
N ARG A 325 -15.58 8.82 6.20
CA ARG A 325 -16.21 10.14 6.02
C ARG A 325 -15.98 10.71 4.61
N THR A 326 -14.87 10.37 3.96
CA THR A 326 -14.54 10.86 2.61
C THR A 326 -15.12 10.00 1.49
N LEU A 327 -15.61 8.79 1.76
CA LEU A 327 -16.23 7.95 0.72
C LEU A 327 -17.35 8.63 -0.05
N PRO A 328 -18.29 9.38 0.57
CA PRO A 328 -19.31 10.12 -0.18
C PRO A 328 -18.72 11.16 -1.16
N LEU A 329 -17.56 11.76 -0.84
CA LEU A 329 -16.87 12.68 -1.76
C LEU A 329 -16.33 11.94 -2.97
N ILE A 330 -15.71 10.77 -2.75
CA ILE A 330 -15.24 9.87 -3.82
C ILE A 330 -16.43 9.42 -4.67
N GLU A 331 -17.50 8.92 -4.05
CA GLU A 331 -18.72 8.48 -4.75
C GLU A 331 -19.37 9.59 -5.56
N LYS A 332 -19.33 10.83 -5.10
CA LYS A 332 -19.85 12.00 -5.83
C LYS A 332 -19.10 12.25 -7.13
N ASN A 333 -17.81 11.96 -7.15
CA ASN A 333 -16.95 12.13 -8.33
C ASN A 333 -16.97 10.90 -9.28
N LEU A 334 -17.71 9.84 -8.97
CA LEU A 334 -17.96 8.72 -9.88
C LEU A 334 -19.18 9.01 -10.76
N ALA A 335 -19.09 8.69 -12.04
CA ALA A 335 -20.21 8.76 -12.97
C ALA A 335 -21.07 7.47 -12.92
N LYS A 336 -22.29 7.54 -13.46
CA LYS A 336 -23.16 6.35 -13.57
C LYS A 336 -22.47 5.25 -14.38
N GLY A 337 -22.37 4.06 -13.81
CA GLY A 337 -21.73 2.91 -14.43
C GLY A 337 -20.28 2.70 -14.04
N ASP A 338 -19.62 3.67 -13.39
CA ASP A 338 -18.26 3.51 -12.86
C ASP A 338 -18.20 2.45 -11.77
N LEU A 339 -17.02 1.81 -11.64
CA LEU A 339 -16.75 0.77 -10.67
C LEU A 339 -15.88 1.32 -9.55
N LEU A 340 -16.34 1.15 -8.31
CA LEU A 340 -15.57 1.35 -7.09
C LEU A 340 -15.27 -0.02 -6.48
N GLY A 341 -13.99 -0.30 -6.23
CA GLY A 341 -13.51 -1.40 -5.39
C GLY A 341 -12.79 -0.84 -4.17
N ILE A 342 -13.02 -1.42 -3.01
CA ILE A 342 -12.32 -1.10 -1.74
C ILE A 342 -11.83 -2.42 -1.16
N THR A 343 -10.54 -2.47 -0.78
CA THR A 343 -9.93 -3.66 -0.20
C THR A 343 -8.76 -3.28 0.73
N ALA A 344 -8.11 -4.29 1.30
CA ALA A 344 -6.81 -4.19 1.95
C ALA A 344 -5.80 -5.08 1.21
N ASP A 345 -4.51 -4.91 1.51
CA ASP A 345 -3.41 -5.67 0.91
C ASP A 345 -2.86 -6.77 1.82
N HIS A 346 -2.94 -6.57 3.14
CA HIS A 346 -2.62 -7.52 4.21
C HIS A 346 -3.30 -7.12 5.51
N GLY A 347 -3.10 -7.88 6.57
CA GLY A 347 -3.52 -7.55 7.92
C GLY A 347 -2.37 -7.04 8.79
N MET A 348 -2.70 -6.69 10.05
CA MET A 348 -1.75 -6.19 11.04
C MET A 348 -1.90 -6.93 12.37
N LEU A 349 -0.94 -7.77 12.70
CA LEU A 349 -0.87 -8.44 13.99
C LEU A 349 -0.22 -7.53 15.03
N HIS A 350 -0.99 -7.05 16.00
CA HIS A 350 -0.48 -6.23 17.11
C HIS A 350 0.08 -7.11 18.22
N ARG A 351 1.41 -7.23 18.32
CA ARG A 351 2.12 -7.83 19.47
C ARG A 351 2.44 -6.75 20.51
N GLU A 352 3.07 -7.13 21.62
CA GLU A 352 3.36 -6.18 22.71
C GLU A 352 4.37 -5.10 22.32
N ASP A 353 5.33 -5.44 21.45
CA ASP A 353 6.44 -4.57 21.04
C ASP A 353 6.16 -3.78 19.75
N TYR A 354 5.46 -4.38 18.78
CA TYR A 354 5.31 -3.84 17.43
C TYR A 354 4.07 -4.35 16.70
N GLY A 355 3.68 -3.69 15.61
CA GLY A 355 2.69 -4.19 14.64
C GLY A 355 3.39 -4.92 13.51
N TYR A 356 3.04 -6.20 13.31
CA TYR A 356 3.61 -7.07 12.27
C TYR A 356 2.58 -7.37 11.20
N HIS A 357 3.01 -7.49 9.96
CA HIS A 357 2.13 -7.95 8.89
C HIS A 357 1.71 -9.40 9.09
N ASN A 358 0.49 -9.73 8.73
CA ASN A 358 -0.01 -11.11 8.76
C ASN A 358 -0.95 -11.39 7.59
N ASN A 359 -1.00 -12.68 7.21
CA ASN A 359 -2.00 -13.21 6.30
C ASN A 359 -3.29 -13.49 7.06
N GLU A 360 -4.34 -12.78 6.70
CA GLU A 360 -5.68 -12.94 7.23
C GLU A 360 -6.71 -12.66 6.14
N PRO A 361 -7.97 -13.04 6.30
CA PRO A 361 -9.02 -12.64 5.37
C PRO A 361 -9.12 -11.12 5.27
N LEU A 362 -9.18 -10.60 4.04
CA LEU A 362 -9.23 -9.18 3.73
C LEU A 362 -10.63 -8.80 3.23
N PRO A 363 -11.12 -7.60 3.53
CA PRO A 363 -12.39 -7.14 2.98
C PRO A 363 -12.24 -6.82 1.49
N PHE A 364 -13.14 -7.30 0.66
CA PHE A 364 -13.33 -6.80 -0.70
C PHE A 364 -14.75 -6.30 -0.87
N ILE A 365 -14.91 -5.03 -1.13
CA ILE A 365 -16.18 -4.36 -1.36
C ILE A 365 -16.16 -3.77 -2.75
N ALA A 366 -17.17 -4.03 -3.56
CA ALA A 366 -17.26 -3.47 -4.89
C ALA A 366 -18.68 -3.07 -5.27
N CYS A 367 -18.85 -1.93 -5.93
CA CYS A 367 -20.13 -1.45 -6.40
C CYS A 367 -19.99 -0.68 -7.71
N ARG A 368 -21.05 -0.71 -8.53
CA ARG A 368 -21.16 0.13 -9.72
C ARG A 368 -22.13 1.27 -9.46
N LYS A 369 -21.66 2.49 -9.66
CA LYS A 369 -22.43 3.71 -9.43
C LYS A 369 -23.74 3.71 -10.23
N GLY A 370 -24.86 3.88 -9.55
CA GLY A 370 -26.17 3.97 -10.18
C GLY A 370 -26.67 2.69 -10.87
N CYS A 371 -26.08 1.52 -10.55
CA CYS A 371 -26.57 0.22 -10.99
C CYS A 371 -27.39 -0.45 -9.89
N ASP A 372 -28.53 -1.05 -10.26
CA ASP A 372 -29.43 -1.68 -9.30
C ASP A 372 -29.00 -3.11 -8.93
N ARG A 373 -28.18 -3.75 -9.76
CA ARG A 373 -27.63 -5.08 -9.51
C ARG A 373 -26.24 -4.96 -8.88
N ARG A 374 -25.92 -5.88 -7.95
CA ARG A 374 -24.55 -6.04 -7.44
C ARG A 374 -23.59 -6.17 -8.61
N LEU A 375 -22.52 -5.40 -8.62
CA LEU A 375 -21.50 -5.34 -9.67
C LEU A 375 -22.03 -5.13 -11.10
N GLY A 376 -23.34 -4.85 -11.31
CA GLY A 376 -23.90 -4.61 -12.65
C GLY A 376 -23.68 -5.76 -13.64
N GLY A 377 -23.65 -7.00 -13.16
CA GLY A 377 -23.45 -8.22 -13.96
C GLY A 377 -22.01 -8.72 -14.05
N LEU A 378 -21.03 -8.03 -13.46
CA LEU A 378 -19.67 -8.59 -13.29
C LEU A 378 -19.72 -9.79 -12.35
N LYS A 379 -18.92 -10.80 -12.65
CA LYS A 379 -18.86 -12.06 -11.88
C LYS A 379 -17.62 -12.08 -10.99
N THR A 380 -17.76 -12.67 -9.81
CA THR A 380 -16.64 -13.00 -8.93
C THR A 380 -16.46 -14.51 -8.91
N GLY A 381 -15.27 -14.99 -8.59
CA GLY A 381 -15.01 -16.42 -8.38
C GLY A 381 -15.78 -16.97 -7.18
N ALA A 382 -15.88 -18.29 -7.09
CA ALA A 382 -16.53 -18.98 -5.97
C ALA A 382 -15.73 -18.87 -4.66
N MET A 383 -14.42 -18.74 -4.75
CA MET A 383 -13.48 -18.52 -3.64
C MET A 383 -12.62 -17.31 -3.97
N PRO A 384 -13.05 -16.11 -3.60
CA PRO A 384 -12.33 -14.92 -4.02
C PRO A 384 -10.98 -14.80 -3.30
N GLY A 385 -9.92 -14.75 -4.10
CA GLY A 385 -8.58 -14.37 -3.68
C GLY A 385 -8.25 -12.93 -4.08
N LEU A 386 -7.07 -12.44 -3.73
CA LEU A 386 -6.64 -11.11 -4.14
C LEU A 386 -6.57 -10.97 -5.67
N THR A 387 -6.22 -12.04 -6.40
CA THR A 387 -6.24 -12.05 -7.87
C THR A 387 -7.64 -11.85 -8.46
N ASP A 388 -8.70 -12.25 -7.77
CA ASP A 388 -10.07 -12.06 -8.24
C ASP A 388 -10.49 -10.59 -8.23
N ILE A 389 -9.89 -9.77 -7.37
CA ILE A 389 -10.05 -8.32 -7.38
C ILE A 389 -9.62 -7.78 -8.76
N GLY A 390 -8.42 -8.13 -9.19
CA GLY A 390 -7.95 -7.80 -10.55
C GLY A 390 -8.87 -8.33 -11.64
N GLY A 391 -9.39 -9.55 -11.46
CA GLY A 391 -10.36 -10.18 -12.36
C GLY A 391 -11.64 -9.37 -12.56
N VAL A 392 -12.19 -8.80 -11.49
CA VAL A 392 -13.36 -7.90 -11.54
C VAL A 392 -13.07 -6.65 -12.38
N PHE A 393 -11.91 -6.04 -12.20
CA PHE A 393 -11.50 -4.87 -13.00
C PHE A 393 -11.18 -5.25 -14.45
N ALA A 394 -10.53 -6.39 -14.68
CA ALA A 394 -10.30 -6.92 -16.03
C ALA A 394 -11.63 -7.13 -16.79
N GLN A 395 -12.62 -7.75 -16.15
CA GLN A 395 -13.97 -7.89 -16.69
C GLN A 395 -14.61 -6.54 -17.01
N PHE A 396 -14.51 -5.60 -16.06
CA PHE A 396 -15.07 -4.26 -16.21
C PHE A 396 -14.56 -3.55 -17.46
N PHE A 397 -13.28 -3.72 -17.78
CA PHE A 397 -12.65 -3.14 -18.98
C PHE A 397 -12.69 -4.05 -20.20
N GLY A 398 -13.28 -5.26 -20.13
CA GLY A 398 -13.39 -6.21 -21.22
C GLY A 398 -12.06 -6.94 -21.52
N GLN A 399 -11.19 -7.07 -20.53
CA GLN A 399 -9.88 -7.70 -20.64
C GLN A 399 -9.77 -9.00 -19.83
N GLU A 400 -10.88 -9.63 -19.47
CA GLU A 400 -10.92 -10.83 -18.64
C GLU A 400 -10.08 -11.98 -19.22
N ALA A 401 -10.17 -12.21 -20.52
CA ALA A 401 -9.47 -13.31 -21.19
C ALA A 401 -7.93 -13.14 -21.11
N GLU A 402 -7.42 -11.92 -21.30
CA GLU A 402 -6.00 -11.62 -21.19
C GLU A 402 -5.50 -11.70 -19.75
N TYR A 403 -6.28 -11.19 -18.81
CA TYR A 403 -5.94 -11.28 -17.39
C TYR A 403 -5.90 -12.74 -16.89
N ARG A 404 -6.85 -13.57 -17.29
CA ARG A 404 -6.88 -15.00 -16.92
C ARG A 404 -5.64 -15.77 -17.38
N LYS A 405 -4.98 -15.34 -18.49
CA LYS A 405 -3.71 -15.92 -18.93
C LYS A 405 -2.55 -15.61 -17.98
N LEU A 406 -2.61 -14.50 -17.25
CA LEU A 406 -1.60 -14.13 -16.27
C LEU A 406 -1.70 -15.00 -15.01
N VAL A 407 -2.92 -15.16 -14.49
CA VAL A 407 -3.17 -15.83 -13.20
C VAL A 407 -3.07 -17.37 -13.30
N LYS A 408 -3.15 -17.95 -14.51
CA LYS A 408 -3.04 -19.41 -14.72
C LYS A 408 -1.59 -19.92 -14.83
N LYS A 409 -0.61 -19.04 -14.77
CA LYS A 409 0.82 -19.39 -14.81
C LYS A 409 1.40 -19.51 -13.42
#